data_b84a933fac50cc6812965be1bc525955
#
_entry.id   b84a933fac50cc6812965be1bc525955
#
_cell.length_a   1.000
_cell.length_b   1.000
_cell.length_c   1.000
_cell.angle_alpha   90.00
_cell.angle_beta   90.00
_cell.angle_gamma   90.00
#
_symmetry.space_group_name_H-M   'P 1'
#
loop_
_entity.id
_entity.type
_entity.pdbx_description
1 polymer ?
#
loop_
_entity_poly.entity_id
_entity_poly.type
_entity_poly.pdbx_seq_one_letter_code
_entity_poly.pdbx_strand_id
1 'polypeptide(L)'
;EASAQIRAGKWDDQPAPFMGGVISLDAAQNMLAAQQKLEGLGGKVLLRMRQPDPRSTVLTPGIVDVTGIEVPDEEYFGPLLTIIRYDGFPEAIRLANQTRYGLAVGLISSDAEQFDQLADEARAGIVNWNKPLTGASSKAPFGGVGASGNHRAAAWYAADYCAWPMASLVSDTLTLPATVSPGLPF
;
A
#
# COMPACT_ATOMS: atom_id res chain seq x y z
N GLU A 1 -11.46 -18.23 11.50
CA GLU A 1 -12.63 -19.02 11.03
C GLU A 1 -13.27 -18.42 9.78
N ALA A 2 -13.57 -17.10 9.75
CA ALA A 2 -14.21 -16.44 8.61
C ALA A 2 -13.39 -16.58 7.30
N SER A 3 -12.07 -16.40 7.36
CA SER A 3 -11.22 -16.50 6.17
C SER A 3 -11.23 -17.88 5.51
N ALA A 4 -11.47 -18.95 6.29
CA ALA A 4 -11.60 -20.31 5.74
C ALA A 4 -12.90 -20.54 4.98
N GLN A 5 -13.89 -19.66 5.16
CA GLN A 5 -15.20 -19.72 4.49
C GLN A 5 -15.28 -18.82 3.26
N ILE A 6 -14.22 -18.03 2.98
CA ILE A 6 -14.17 -17.19 1.80
C ILE A 6 -14.22 -18.07 0.55
N ARG A 7 -15.22 -17.81 -0.28
CA ARG A 7 -15.37 -18.49 -1.55
C ARG A 7 -14.54 -17.77 -2.62
N ALA A 8 -13.57 -18.49 -3.14
CA ALA A 8 -12.82 -18.08 -4.33
C ALA A 8 -13.35 -18.85 -5.54
N GLY A 9 -13.43 -18.21 -6.70
CA GLY A 9 -13.98 -18.84 -7.90
C GLY A 9 -13.84 -17.97 -9.14
N LYS A 10 -14.45 -18.41 -10.24
CA LYS A 10 -14.51 -17.63 -11.48
C LYS A 10 -15.61 -16.59 -11.37
N TRP A 11 -15.50 -15.53 -12.20
CA TRP A 11 -16.46 -14.41 -12.21
C TRP A 11 -17.90 -14.83 -12.53
N ASP A 12 -18.08 -15.94 -13.26
CA ASP A 12 -19.36 -16.49 -13.71
C ASP A 12 -19.88 -17.65 -12.83
N ASP A 13 -19.17 -18.04 -11.79
CA ASP A 13 -19.59 -19.08 -10.84
C ASP A 13 -20.86 -18.64 -10.07
N GLN A 14 -21.72 -19.63 -9.79
CA GLN A 14 -22.91 -19.43 -8.98
C GLN A 14 -22.88 -20.33 -7.73
N PRO A 15 -23.20 -19.78 -6.55
CA PRO A 15 -23.34 -18.38 -6.18
C PRO A 15 -22.04 -17.60 -6.36
N ALA A 16 -22.12 -16.29 -6.60
CA ALA A 16 -20.97 -15.45 -6.91
C ALA A 16 -19.85 -15.60 -5.86
N PRO A 17 -18.58 -15.75 -6.28
CA PRO A 17 -17.45 -15.82 -5.36
C PRO A 17 -17.15 -14.43 -4.77
N PHE A 18 -16.55 -14.42 -3.57
CA PHE A 18 -16.05 -13.17 -2.96
C PHE A 18 -14.80 -12.64 -3.68
N MET A 19 -13.96 -13.55 -4.18
CA MET A 19 -12.71 -13.21 -4.86
C MET A 19 -12.46 -14.11 -6.07
N GLY A 20 -11.82 -13.53 -7.09
CA GLY A 20 -11.39 -14.23 -8.30
C GLY A 20 -10.04 -14.90 -8.19
N GLY A 21 -9.51 -15.34 -9.33
CA GLY A 21 -8.16 -15.88 -9.46
C GLY A 21 -7.11 -14.77 -9.54
N VAL A 22 -5.84 -15.16 -9.34
CA VAL A 22 -4.68 -14.31 -9.61
C VAL A 22 -4.45 -14.18 -11.11
N ILE A 23 -3.56 -13.27 -11.52
CA ILE A 23 -3.44 -12.83 -12.92
C ILE A 23 -2.97 -13.95 -13.89
N SER A 24 -2.23 -14.95 -13.41
CA SER A 24 -1.71 -16.05 -14.25
C SER A 24 -1.48 -17.32 -13.45
N LEU A 25 -1.25 -18.45 -14.12
CA LEU A 25 -0.83 -19.69 -13.47
C LEU A 25 0.53 -19.53 -12.79
N ASP A 26 1.46 -18.83 -13.40
CA ASP A 26 2.77 -18.55 -12.78
C ASP A 26 2.61 -17.73 -11.50
N ALA A 27 1.71 -16.75 -11.50
CA ALA A 27 1.38 -16.01 -10.28
C ALA A 27 0.80 -16.92 -9.20
N ALA A 28 -0.04 -17.88 -9.56
CA ALA A 28 -0.58 -18.87 -8.62
C ALA A 28 0.53 -19.75 -8.03
N GLN A 29 1.44 -20.25 -8.85
CA GLN A 29 2.58 -21.04 -8.39
C GLN A 29 3.53 -20.22 -7.50
N ASN A 30 3.81 -18.96 -7.86
CA ASN A 30 4.62 -18.06 -7.04
C ASN A 30 3.98 -17.82 -5.66
N MET A 31 2.65 -17.70 -5.59
CA MET A 31 1.94 -17.55 -4.31
C MET A 31 2.05 -18.80 -3.43
N LEU A 32 1.93 -19.99 -4.02
CA LEU A 32 2.12 -21.25 -3.30
C LEU A 32 3.57 -21.40 -2.81
N ALA A 33 4.54 -21.04 -3.64
CA ALA A 33 5.95 -21.04 -3.29
C ALA A 33 6.25 -20.03 -2.17
N ALA A 34 5.62 -18.84 -2.20
CA ALA A 34 5.74 -17.83 -1.13
C ALA A 34 5.25 -18.37 0.21
N GLN A 35 4.09 -19.05 0.25
CA GLN A 35 3.63 -19.71 1.47
C GLN A 35 4.62 -20.77 1.97
N GLN A 36 5.15 -21.61 1.07
CA GLN A 36 6.14 -22.63 1.43
C GLN A 36 7.45 -22.00 1.93
N LYS A 37 7.91 -20.90 1.32
CA LYS A 37 9.07 -20.13 1.77
C LYS A 37 8.89 -19.62 3.19
N LEU A 38 7.75 -18.99 3.50
CA LEU A 38 7.45 -18.50 4.84
C LEU A 38 7.37 -19.64 5.87
N GLU A 39 6.76 -20.78 5.51
CA GLU A 39 6.71 -21.98 6.34
C GLU A 39 8.13 -22.54 6.59
N GLY A 40 8.97 -22.60 5.55
CA GLY A 40 10.36 -23.05 5.65
C GLY A 40 11.25 -22.16 6.50
N LEU A 41 10.93 -20.87 6.64
CA LEU A 41 11.59 -19.93 7.55
C LEU A 41 11.13 -20.07 9.00
N GLY A 42 10.17 -20.96 9.28
CA GLY A 42 9.63 -21.21 10.60
C GLY A 42 8.23 -20.60 10.82
N GLY A 43 7.62 -20.01 9.79
CA GLY A 43 6.27 -19.45 9.87
C GLY A 43 5.23 -20.51 10.19
N LYS A 44 4.28 -20.17 11.07
CA LYS A 44 3.21 -21.06 11.45
C LYS A 44 2.00 -20.86 10.52
N VAL A 45 1.69 -21.84 9.69
CA VAL A 45 0.50 -21.80 8.82
C VAL A 45 -0.76 -21.93 9.66
N LEU A 46 -1.55 -20.86 9.74
CA LEU A 46 -2.84 -20.82 10.44
C LEU A 46 -4.00 -21.20 9.51
N LEU A 47 -3.90 -20.83 8.23
CA LEU A 47 -4.78 -21.23 7.16
C LEU A 47 -3.95 -21.52 5.92
N ARG A 48 -4.08 -22.75 5.39
CA ARG A 48 -3.29 -23.14 4.22
C ARG A 48 -3.95 -22.71 2.93
N MET A 49 -3.24 -21.87 2.16
CA MET A 49 -3.60 -21.55 0.78
C MET A 49 -3.44 -22.78 -0.10
N ARG A 50 -4.40 -22.99 -0.97
CA ARG A 50 -4.43 -24.12 -1.92
C ARG A 50 -4.87 -23.65 -3.30
N GLN A 51 -4.45 -24.37 -4.32
CA GLN A 51 -4.98 -24.26 -5.69
C GLN A 51 -5.86 -25.48 -5.94
N PRO A 52 -7.20 -25.36 -5.88
CA PRO A 52 -8.11 -26.50 -6.02
C PRO A 52 -8.04 -27.20 -7.39
N ASP A 53 -7.86 -26.42 -8.46
CA ASP A 53 -7.60 -26.93 -9.82
C ASP A 53 -6.27 -26.36 -10.31
N PRO A 54 -5.26 -27.18 -10.57
CA PRO A 54 -3.94 -26.72 -11.04
C PRO A 54 -3.96 -26.02 -12.40
N ARG A 55 -5.06 -26.12 -13.16
CA ARG A 55 -5.27 -25.42 -14.42
C ARG A 55 -5.99 -24.07 -14.24
N SER A 56 -6.41 -23.75 -13.02
CA SER A 56 -7.10 -22.53 -12.68
C SER A 56 -6.16 -21.58 -11.92
N THR A 57 -6.35 -20.27 -12.11
CA THR A 57 -5.65 -19.23 -11.33
C THR A 57 -6.27 -18.99 -9.94
N VAL A 58 -7.34 -19.71 -9.62
CA VAL A 58 -8.05 -19.56 -8.34
C VAL A 58 -7.27 -20.19 -7.20
N LEU A 59 -7.02 -19.39 -6.16
CA LEU A 59 -6.38 -19.80 -4.92
C LEU A 59 -7.35 -19.59 -3.75
N THR A 60 -7.31 -20.47 -2.76
CA THR A 60 -7.96 -20.20 -1.49
C THR A 60 -7.12 -19.25 -0.64
N PRO A 61 -7.70 -18.49 0.31
CA PRO A 61 -6.90 -17.66 1.21
C PRO A 61 -5.90 -18.45 2.04
N GLY A 62 -4.72 -17.86 2.27
CA GLY A 62 -3.69 -18.37 3.16
C GLY A 62 -3.39 -17.37 4.28
N ILE A 63 -3.06 -17.88 5.48
CA ILE A 63 -2.63 -17.06 6.62
C ILE A 63 -1.42 -17.73 7.26
N VAL A 64 -0.35 -16.99 7.42
CA VAL A 64 0.89 -17.44 8.06
C VAL A 64 1.27 -16.46 9.18
N ASP A 65 1.42 -16.98 10.39
CA ASP A 65 1.96 -16.23 11.53
C ASP A 65 3.50 -16.28 11.44
N VAL A 66 4.11 -15.13 11.27
CA VAL A 66 5.56 -14.95 11.12
C VAL A 66 6.16 -14.16 12.29
N THR A 67 5.48 -14.18 13.45
CA THR A 67 5.94 -13.48 14.65
C THR A 67 7.32 -13.99 15.09
N GLY A 68 8.25 -13.08 15.28
CA GLY A 68 9.61 -13.39 15.72
C GLY A 68 10.51 -14.01 14.64
N ILE A 69 10.09 -13.99 13.39
CA ILE A 69 10.84 -14.56 12.27
C ILE A 69 11.24 -13.42 11.33
N GLU A 70 12.48 -13.42 10.89
CA GLU A 70 12.94 -12.55 9.82
C GLU A 70 12.41 -13.07 8.47
N VAL A 71 11.55 -12.29 7.84
CA VAL A 71 10.98 -12.61 6.53
C VAL A 71 11.45 -11.60 5.48
N PRO A 72 11.56 -11.99 4.21
CA PRO A 72 11.89 -11.07 3.12
C PRO A 72 10.88 -9.94 3.01
N ASP A 73 11.37 -8.71 2.78
CA ASP A 73 10.54 -7.55 2.47
C ASP A 73 10.09 -7.60 0.99
N GLU A 74 9.16 -8.50 0.72
CA GLU A 74 8.61 -8.79 -0.61
C GLU A 74 7.09 -8.59 -0.60
N GLU A 75 6.56 -8.05 -1.69
CA GLU A 75 5.11 -7.93 -1.90
C GLU A 75 4.57 -9.19 -2.61
N TYR A 76 3.57 -9.83 -2.00
CA TYR A 76 2.91 -11.01 -2.55
C TYR A 76 1.56 -10.63 -3.16
N PHE A 77 1.46 -10.63 -4.49
CA PHE A 77 0.24 -10.27 -5.22
C PHE A 77 -0.77 -11.43 -5.26
N GLY A 78 -1.41 -11.71 -4.13
CA GLY A 78 -2.39 -12.77 -4.02
C GLY A 78 -2.99 -12.90 -2.62
N PRO A 79 -3.81 -13.92 -2.38
CA PRO A 79 -4.60 -14.06 -1.16
C PRO A 79 -3.78 -14.65 0.02
N LEU A 80 -2.61 -14.11 0.30
CA LEU A 80 -1.74 -14.52 1.39
C LEU A 80 -1.61 -13.39 2.41
N LEU A 81 -2.02 -13.65 3.64
CA LEU A 81 -1.89 -12.74 4.78
C LEU A 81 -0.80 -13.24 5.71
N THR A 82 0.13 -12.36 6.07
CA THR A 82 1.08 -12.59 7.17
C THR A 82 0.61 -11.89 8.43
N ILE A 83 0.82 -12.52 9.58
CA ILE A 83 0.51 -11.98 10.90
C ILE A 83 1.81 -11.81 11.67
N ILE A 84 2.01 -10.63 12.26
CA ILE A 84 3.06 -10.34 13.23
C ILE A 84 2.37 -9.85 14.50
N ARG A 85 2.60 -10.54 15.62
CA ARG A 85 2.12 -10.13 16.94
C ARG A 85 3.13 -9.18 17.56
N TYR A 86 2.65 -8.22 18.31
CA TYR A 86 3.48 -7.20 18.92
C TYR A 86 3.09 -6.97 20.39
N ASP A 87 4.01 -6.40 21.15
CA ASP A 87 3.80 -6.00 22.55
C ASP A 87 3.80 -4.47 22.64
N GLY A 88 2.61 -3.89 22.70
CA GLY A 88 2.43 -2.45 22.80
C GLY A 88 2.42 -1.71 21.45
N PHE A 89 1.67 -0.62 21.41
CA PHE A 89 1.37 0.10 20.18
C PHE A 89 2.59 0.76 19.50
N PRO A 90 3.59 1.30 20.23
CA PRO A 90 4.81 1.81 19.61
C PRO A 90 5.59 0.74 18.81
N GLU A 91 5.58 -0.51 19.28
CA GLU A 91 6.18 -1.60 18.51
C GLU A 91 5.40 -1.90 17.23
N ALA A 92 4.07 -1.85 17.28
CA ALA A 92 3.23 -2.03 16.08
C ALA A 92 3.60 -1.02 15.00
N ILE A 93 3.77 0.25 15.36
CA ILE A 93 4.17 1.31 14.41
C ILE A 93 5.58 1.06 13.86
N ARG A 94 6.53 0.69 14.74
CA ARG A 94 7.88 0.36 14.31
C ARG A 94 7.90 -0.79 13.30
N LEU A 95 7.15 -1.86 13.57
CA LEU A 95 7.02 -3.02 12.67
C LEU A 95 6.33 -2.64 11.35
N ALA A 96 5.27 -1.85 11.40
CA ALA A 96 4.58 -1.37 10.20
C ALA A 96 5.49 -0.53 9.30
N ASN A 97 6.42 0.22 9.88
CA ASN A 97 7.40 1.03 9.16
C ASN A 97 8.65 0.25 8.71
N GLN A 98 8.81 -1.00 9.15
CA GLN A 98 9.99 -1.84 8.83
C GLN A 98 9.86 -2.50 7.45
N THR A 99 9.61 -1.69 6.45
CA THR A 99 9.51 -2.11 5.04
C THR A 99 9.98 -0.99 4.13
N ARG A 100 10.47 -1.34 2.95
CA ARG A 100 10.78 -0.36 1.89
C ARG A 100 9.53 0.19 1.20
N TYR A 101 8.39 -0.47 1.37
CA TYR A 101 7.10 -0.05 0.82
C TYR A 101 6.42 0.99 1.72
N GLY A 102 5.35 1.60 1.25
CA GLY A 102 4.62 2.60 2.01
C GLY A 102 3.42 3.14 1.25
N LEU A 103 2.57 2.25 0.72
CA LEU A 103 1.36 2.70 0.02
C LEU A 103 0.24 3.00 1.02
N ALA A 104 -0.16 2.02 1.81
CA ALA A 104 -1.29 2.15 2.72
C ALA A 104 -1.02 1.44 4.05
N VAL A 105 -1.43 2.08 5.13
CA VAL A 105 -1.49 1.52 6.48
C VAL A 105 -2.84 1.85 7.10
N GLY A 106 -3.28 1.03 8.05
CA GLY A 106 -4.52 1.32 8.77
C GLY A 106 -4.54 0.73 10.16
N LEU A 107 -5.36 1.35 10.99
CA LEU A 107 -5.61 0.95 12.36
C LEU A 107 -7.07 0.50 12.50
N ILE A 108 -7.27 -0.60 13.20
CA ILE A 108 -8.57 -1.03 13.72
C ILE A 108 -8.48 -0.90 15.24
N SER A 109 -9.08 0.14 15.77
CA SER A 109 -9.06 0.47 17.20
C SER A 109 -10.21 1.40 17.54
N SER A 110 -10.66 1.37 18.80
CA SER A 110 -11.57 2.38 19.35
C SER A 110 -10.86 3.59 19.96
N ASP A 111 -9.51 3.58 19.95
CA ASP A 111 -8.67 4.59 20.59
C ASP A 111 -8.20 5.60 19.54
N ALA A 112 -8.67 6.84 19.66
CA ALA A 112 -8.33 7.94 18.76
C ALA A 112 -6.86 8.40 18.92
N GLU A 113 -6.31 8.34 20.13
CA GLU A 113 -4.92 8.75 20.39
C GLU A 113 -3.95 7.82 19.67
N GLN A 114 -4.27 6.51 19.62
CA GLN A 114 -3.50 5.56 18.83
C GLN A 114 -3.57 5.87 17.32
N PHE A 115 -4.71 6.34 16.84
CA PHE A 115 -4.81 6.72 15.43
C PHE A 115 -4.00 7.98 15.13
N ASP A 116 -4.07 9.00 15.98
CA ASP A 116 -3.29 10.23 15.83
C ASP A 116 -1.78 9.91 15.85
N GLN A 117 -1.34 9.06 16.79
CA GLN A 117 0.05 8.61 16.82
C GLN A 117 0.45 7.85 15.56
N LEU A 118 -0.40 6.93 15.07
CA LEU A 118 -0.12 6.22 13.81
C LEU A 118 -0.04 7.19 12.63
N ALA A 119 -0.95 8.17 12.55
CA ALA A 119 -0.98 9.13 11.46
C ALA A 119 0.29 10.01 11.40
N ASP A 120 0.83 10.36 12.57
CA ASP A 120 2.06 11.15 12.68
C ASP A 120 3.33 10.35 12.35
N GLU A 121 3.36 9.06 12.73
CA GLU A 121 4.57 8.25 12.66
C GLU A 121 4.62 7.27 11.46
N ALA A 122 3.49 7.02 10.78
CA ALA A 122 3.43 6.06 9.70
C ALA A 122 4.14 6.55 8.43
N ARG A 123 4.97 5.68 7.85
CA ARG A 123 5.60 5.90 6.55
C ARG A 123 4.73 5.35 5.41
N ALA A 124 3.56 5.98 5.21
CA ALA A 124 2.61 5.57 4.18
C ALA A 124 1.94 6.79 3.53
N GLY A 125 1.53 6.64 2.28
CA GLY A 125 0.78 7.68 1.56
C GLY A 125 -0.70 7.69 1.88
N ILE A 126 -1.22 6.59 2.44
CA ILE A 126 -2.62 6.45 2.87
C ILE A 126 -2.63 5.89 4.28
N VAL A 127 -3.30 6.59 5.20
CA VAL A 127 -3.48 6.15 6.58
C VAL A 127 -4.98 6.12 6.89
N ASN A 128 -5.52 4.94 7.19
CA ASN A 128 -6.94 4.75 7.41
C ASN A 128 -7.23 4.32 8.85
N TRP A 129 -8.34 4.78 9.40
CA TRP A 129 -8.86 4.36 10.70
C TRP A 129 -10.22 3.69 10.55
N ASN A 130 -10.33 2.43 10.99
CA ASN A 130 -11.55 1.63 10.93
C ASN A 130 -12.20 1.60 9.53
N LYS A 131 -11.37 1.63 8.50
CA LYS A 131 -11.75 1.56 7.09
C LYS A 131 -10.87 0.56 6.36
N PRO A 132 -11.36 -0.04 5.26
CA PRO A 132 -10.53 -0.87 4.39
C PRO A 132 -9.30 -0.13 3.88
N LEU A 133 -8.21 -0.85 3.66
CA LEU A 133 -6.98 -0.32 3.04
C LEU A 133 -7.06 -0.29 1.51
N THR A 134 -8.06 -0.94 0.95
CA THR A 134 -8.31 -1.01 -0.49
C THR A 134 -9.23 0.11 -0.94
N GLY A 135 -9.01 0.59 -2.15
CA GLY A 135 -9.77 1.69 -2.74
C GLY A 135 -9.11 3.05 -2.50
N ALA A 136 -9.31 3.92 -3.46
CA ALA A 136 -8.80 5.29 -3.44
C ALA A 136 -9.89 6.26 -3.87
N SER A 137 -9.85 7.47 -3.34
CA SER A 137 -10.72 8.56 -3.78
C SER A 137 -10.00 9.41 -4.81
N SER A 138 -10.67 9.69 -5.94
CA SER A 138 -10.15 10.68 -6.91
C SER A 138 -10.13 12.11 -6.36
N LYS A 139 -10.78 12.35 -5.23
CA LYS A 139 -10.83 13.64 -4.54
C LYS A 139 -9.77 13.77 -3.43
N ALA A 140 -8.85 12.83 -3.34
CA ALA A 140 -7.78 12.83 -2.36
C ALA A 140 -6.45 12.48 -3.04
N PRO A 141 -5.30 12.79 -2.45
CA PRO A 141 -4.01 12.33 -2.94
C PRO A 141 -3.99 10.79 -2.98
N PHE A 142 -3.36 10.22 -4.00
CA PHE A 142 -3.08 8.80 -4.09
C PHE A 142 -1.63 8.57 -4.49
N GLY A 143 -0.93 7.82 -3.68
CA GLY A 143 0.46 7.45 -3.93
C GLY A 143 1.13 7.05 -2.63
N GLY A 144 2.23 6.32 -2.75
CA GLY A 144 3.01 5.85 -1.63
C GLY A 144 4.35 6.53 -1.50
N VAL A 145 5.08 6.14 -0.47
CA VAL A 145 6.47 6.51 -0.24
C VAL A 145 7.38 5.31 -0.45
N GLY A 146 8.68 5.54 -0.49
CA GLY A 146 9.66 4.48 -0.70
C GLY A 146 9.43 3.74 -2.03
N ALA A 147 9.48 2.41 -2.02
CA ALA A 147 9.28 1.58 -3.21
C ALA A 147 7.84 1.61 -3.75
N SER A 148 6.88 2.13 -2.99
CA SER A 148 5.48 2.29 -3.41
C SER A 148 5.18 3.64 -4.03
N GLY A 149 6.16 4.49 -4.32
CA GLY A 149 5.93 5.82 -4.85
C GLY A 149 7.00 6.29 -5.82
N ASN A 150 6.68 7.38 -6.51
CA ASN A 150 7.59 8.09 -7.42
C ASN A 150 7.84 9.53 -6.96
N HIS A 151 7.68 9.80 -5.66
CA HIS A 151 7.81 11.11 -4.99
C HIS A 151 6.70 12.13 -5.34
N ARG A 152 5.65 11.73 -6.04
CA ARG A 152 4.51 12.58 -6.37
C ARG A 152 3.21 11.82 -6.22
N ALA A 153 2.31 12.36 -5.42
CA ALA A 153 0.95 11.82 -5.32
C ALA A 153 0.17 12.06 -6.63
N ALA A 154 -0.63 11.08 -7.01
CA ALA A 154 -1.55 11.12 -8.14
C ALA A 154 -2.96 11.54 -7.71
N ALA A 155 -3.97 11.19 -8.48
CA ALA A 155 -5.39 11.49 -8.31
C ALA A 155 -5.64 13.00 -8.20
N TRP A 156 -5.95 13.56 -7.04
CA TRP A 156 -6.19 15.00 -6.88
C TRP A 156 -5.06 15.88 -7.42
N TYR A 157 -3.81 15.43 -7.27
CA TYR A 157 -2.62 16.18 -7.72
C TYR A 157 -2.19 15.87 -9.16
N ALA A 158 -2.95 15.06 -9.91
CA ALA A 158 -2.54 14.65 -11.25
C ALA A 158 -2.35 15.85 -12.21
N ALA A 159 -3.17 16.88 -12.10
CA ALA A 159 -3.03 18.08 -12.91
C ALA A 159 -1.72 18.85 -12.63
N ASP A 160 -1.30 18.91 -11.36
CA ASP A 160 -0.14 19.69 -10.93
C ASP A 160 1.17 19.14 -11.48
N TYR A 161 1.33 17.80 -11.52
CA TYR A 161 2.56 17.20 -12.04
C TYR A 161 2.55 17.00 -13.58
N CYS A 162 1.42 17.22 -14.24
CA CYS A 162 1.33 17.25 -15.71
C CYS A 162 1.71 18.60 -16.30
N ALA A 163 1.96 19.61 -15.46
CA ALA A 163 2.36 20.95 -15.87
C ALA A 163 3.66 21.39 -15.19
N TRP A 164 4.46 22.17 -15.90
CA TRP A 164 5.64 22.80 -15.29
C TRP A 164 5.22 24.18 -14.76
N PRO A 165 5.41 24.49 -13.47
CA PRO A 165 5.10 25.79 -12.92
C PRO A 165 6.02 26.84 -13.54
N MET A 166 5.45 27.87 -14.13
CA MET A 166 6.16 28.98 -14.74
C MET A 166 5.77 30.27 -14.04
N ALA A 167 6.75 31.02 -13.60
CA ALA A 167 6.57 32.40 -13.13
C ALA A 167 6.87 33.38 -14.23
N SER A 168 6.06 34.44 -14.38
CA SER A 168 6.32 35.57 -15.30
C SER A 168 5.97 36.88 -14.62
N LEU A 169 6.80 37.89 -14.94
CA LEU A 169 6.50 39.26 -14.61
C LEU A 169 6.13 39.97 -15.93
N VAL A 170 4.95 40.56 -15.96
CA VAL A 170 4.40 41.15 -17.19
C VAL A 170 4.08 42.62 -16.95
N SER A 171 4.43 43.47 -17.91
CA SER A 171 4.03 44.86 -17.97
C SER A 171 3.62 45.22 -19.37
N ASP A 172 2.53 45.93 -19.54
CA ASP A 172 2.03 46.41 -20.84
C ASP A 172 2.90 47.51 -21.42
N THR A 173 3.71 48.16 -20.58
CA THR A 173 4.58 49.26 -20.97
C THR A 173 6.01 49.05 -20.47
N LEU A 174 6.98 49.42 -21.29
CA LEU A 174 8.35 49.45 -20.86
C LEU A 174 8.60 50.78 -20.10
N THR A 175 8.92 50.69 -18.83
CA THR A 175 9.27 51.83 -17.98
C THR A 175 10.62 51.60 -17.32
N LEU A 176 11.40 52.67 -17.17
CA LEU A 176 12.59 52.61 -16.34
C LEU A 176 12.22 52.43 -14.88
N PRO A 177 12.98 51.66 -14.10
CA PRO A 177 12.74 51.55 -12.67
C PRO A 177 12.90 52.92 -12.00
N ALA A 178 12.06 53.17 -10.98
CA ALA A 178 12.10 54.42 -10.21
C ALA A 178 13.48 54.64 -9.52
N THR A 179 14.17 53.56 -9.22
CA THR A 179 15.52 53.53 -8.69
C THR A 179 16.36 52.54 -9.45
N VAL A 180 17.52 52.94 -9.91
CA VAL A 180 18.51 52.07 -10.55
C VAL A 180 19.48 51.51 -9.53
N SER A 181 20.03 50.35 -9.80
CA SER A 181 21.03 49.75 -8.94
C SER A 181 22.28 50.60 -8.84
N PRO A 182 22.93 50.66 -7.67
CA PRO A 182 24.20 51.41 -7.53
C PRO A 182 25.22 50.92 -8.56
N GLY A 183 25.89 51.89 -9.22
CA GLY A 183 26.90 51.60 -10.25
C GLY A 183 26.37 51.55 -11.67
N LEU A 184 25.07 51.71 -11.91
CA LEU A 184 24.56 51.99 -13.26
C LEU A 184 24.68 53.46 -13.59
N PRO A 185 25.37 53.84 -14.68
CA PRO A 185 25.63 55.23 -15.04
C PRO A 185 24.48 55.82 -15.87
N PHE A 186 23.30 56.02 -15.27
CA PHE A 186 22.18 56.71 -15.91
C PHE A 186 21.80 57.96 -15.11
#